data_8eac6e99ce4b0492051f1c9c8c262d66
#
_entry.id   8eac6e99ce4b0492051f1c9c8c262d66
#
_cell.length_a   1.000
_cell.length_b   1.000
_cell.length_c   1.000
_cell.angle_alpha   90.00
_cell.angle_beta   90.00
_cell.angle_gamma   90.00
#
_symmetry.space_group_name_H-M   'P 1'
#
loop_
_entity.id
_entity.type
_entity.pdbx_description
1 polymer ?
#
loop_
_entity_poly.entity_id
_entity_poly.type
_entity_poly.pdbx_seq_one_letter_code
_entity_poly.pdbx_strand_id
1 'polypeptide(L)'
;MLTRKFATAVAVTFSLTAGGAYAAGPFIGGNYTQMQYDNEEYDSDTLKIDSAVFRAGYEFNDYLGMEIRGGMGFDEDSRGIVDFEMDNMYGAYVKLSAPLAESVHPYIIGGYTKMKGTVKAEGSLAGVNYQVDDSRRFEDQSYGAGIDVNLTDTLGMNLEYMRYFDKDEEEISGISVGLRSAF
;
A
#
# COMPACT_ATOMS: atom_id res chain seq x y z
N MET A 1 -15.26 3.54 -31.78
CA MET A 1 -14.26 2.47 -31.99
C MET A 1 -13.65 2.17 -30.65
N LEU A 2 -14.17 1.17 -29.92
CA LEU A 2 -13.77 0.85 -28.55
C LEU A 2 -12.48 0.05 -28.56
N THR A 3 -11.39 0.62 -28.08
CA THR A 3 -10.15 -0.10 -27.85
C THR A 3 -10.21 -0.78 -26.47
N ARG A 4 -10.51 -2.06 -26.44
CA ARG A 4 -10.39 -2.90 -25.23
C ARG A 4 -8.93 -3.03 -24.87
N LYS A 5 -8.52 -2.44 -23.75
CA LYS A 5 -7.24 -2.74 -23.11
C LYS A 5 -7.37 -4.10 -22.43
N PHE A 6 -6.68 -5.11 -22.95
CA PHE A 6 -6.54 -6.40 -22.28
C PHE A 6 -5.58 -6.24 -21.11
N ALA A 7 -6.08 -6.36 -19.89
CA ALA A 7 -5.25 -6.56 -18.72
C ALA A 7 -4.71 -7.99 -18.76
N THR A 8 -3.42 -8.15 -18.96
CA THR A 8 -2.74 -9.45 -18.87
C THR A 8 -2.60 -9.79 -17.38
N ALA A 9 -3.46 -10.68 -16.90
CA ALA A 9 -3.33 -11.26 -15.58
C ALA A 9 -2.13 -12.22 -15.58
N VAL A 10 -1.06 -11.87 -14.87
CA VAL A 10 0.04 -12.79 -14.59
C VAL A 10 -0.41 -13.72 -13.48
N ALA A 11 -0.82 -14.93 -13.82
CA ALA A 11 -1.09 -15.99 -12.86
C ALA A 11 0.26 -16.56 -12.39
N VAL A 12 0.68 -16.17 -11.20
CA VAL A 12 1.82 -16.79 -10.50
C VAL A 12 1.30 -18.03 -9.80
N THR A 13 1.61 -19.20 -10.34
CA THR A 13 1.25 -20.48 -9.73
C THR A 13 2.28 -20.82 -8.67
N PHE A 14 1.97 -20.64 -7.40
CA PHE A 14 2.76 -21.14 -6.29
C PHE A 14 2.38 -22.59 -6.00
N SER A 15 3.38 -23.48 -6.03
CA SER A 15 3.20 -24.86 -5.58
C SER A 15 3.16 -24.87 -4.06
N LEU A 16 1.99 -25.11 -3.48
CA LEU A 16 1.77 -25.17 -2.04
C LEU A 16 2.38 -26.46 -1.50
N THR A 17 3.51 -26.41 -0.83
CA THR A 17 3.98 -27.49 0.04
C THR A 17 3.59 -27.14 1.47
N ALA A 18 2.61 -27.86 2.02
CA ALA A 18 2.21 -27.74 3.41
C ALA A 18 3.32 -28.33 4.29
N GLY A 19 4.03 -27.49 5.03
CA GLY A 19 5.01 -27.91 6.03
C GLY A 19 4.96 -26.96 7.21
N GLY A 20 4.57 -27.49 8.37
CA GLY A 20 4.27 -26.74 9.58
C GLY A 20 5.46 -26.05 10.25
N ALA A 21 5.13 -25.25 11.25
CA ALA A 21 5.90 -24.30 12.04
C ALA A 21 6.21 -23.00 11.28
N TYR A 22 5.95 -21.87 11.94
CA TYR A 22 6.19 -20.52 11.43
C TYR A 22 7.66 -20.33 11.08
N ALA A 23 8.02 -20.89 9.98
CA ALA A 23 9.36 -21.01 9.45
C ALA A 23 9.32 -20.46 8.03
N ALA A 24 10.46 -20.01 7.56
CA ALA A 24 10.74 -19.62 6.19
C ALA A 24 9.73 -20.13 5.15
N GLY A 25 9.02 -19.24 4.46
CA GLY A 25 8.02 -19.66 3.49
C GLY A 25 7.35 -18.49 2.76
N PRO A 26 6.65 -18.81 1.68
CA PRO A 26 5.86 -17.81 0.95
C PRO A 26 4.61 -17.41 1.74
N PHE A 27 4.20 -16.17 1.55
CA PHE A 27 2.93 -15.68 2.07
C PHE A 27 2.23 -14.78 1.06
N ILE A 28 0.92 -14.67 1.21
CA ILE A 28 0.07 -13.67 0.56
C ILE A 28 -0.75 -12.95 1.61
N GLY A 29 -1.15 -11.73 1.32
CA GLY A 29 -1.97 -10.95 2.25
C GLY A 29 -2.68 -9.79 1.58
N GLY A 30 -3.55 -9.18 2.35
CA GLY A 30 -4.26 -7.97 1.95
C GLY A 30 -4.46 -7.05 3.14
N ASN A 31 -4.28 -5.78 2.91
CA ASN A 31 -4.43 -4.72 3.90
C ASN A 31 -5.48 -3.70 3.43
N TYR A 32 -6.30 -3.27 4.35
CA TYR A 32 -6.97 -1.99 4.27
C TYR A 32 -6.00 -0.93 4.79
N THR A 33 -5.79 0.12 4.01
CA THR A 33 -4.85 1.19 4.33
C THR A 33 -5.57 2.53 4.21
N GLN A 34 -5.56 3.31 5.28
CA GLN A 34 -5.91 4.72 5.23
C GLN A 34 -4.64 5.53 5.00
N MET A 35 -4.49 6.06 3.79
CA MET A 35 -3.40 6.94 3.42
C MET A 35 -3.74 8.38 3.77
N GLN A 36 -2.70 9.16 4.10
CA GLN A 36 -2.78 10.59 4.41
C GLN A 36 -1.76 11.29 3.52
N TYR A 37 -2.20 12.35 2.88
CA TYR A 37 -1.35 13.29 2.15
C TYR A 37 -1.30 14.59 2.92
N ASP A 38 -0.10 14.99 3.30
CA ASP A 38 0.18 16.24 3.99
C ASP A 38 1.08 17.12 3.13
N ASN A 39 0.77 18.41 3.06
CA ASN A 39 1.58 19.41 2.38
C ASN A 39 1.81 20.58 3.35
N GLU A 40 3.07 20.84 3.71
CA GLU A 40 3.43 21.86 4.71
C GLU A 40 3.18 23.31 4.24
N GLU A 41 3.05 23.56 2.94
CA GLU A 41 2.81 24.89 2.37
C GLU A 41 1.34 25.35 2.52
N TYR A 42 0.41 24.42 2.67
CA TYR A 42 -1.02 24.69 2.85
C TYR A 42 -1.47 24.21 4.23
N ASP A 43 -1.32 25.09 5.23
CA ASP A 43 -1.77 24.89 6.61
C ASP A 43 -3.28 24.63 6.63
N SER A 44 -3.71 23.38 6.57
CA SER A 44 -4.91 22.91 7.27
C SER A 44 -5.64 21.65 6.79
N ASP A 45 -5.37 21.02 5.65
CA ASP A 45 -6.22 19.89 5.28
C ASP A 45 -5.43 18.63 4.85
N THR A 46 -5.25 17.71 5.80
CA THR A 46 -4.83 16.33 5.52
C THR A 46 -5.88 15.63 4.67
N LEU A 47 -5.54 15.27 3.44
CA LEU A 47 -6.41 14.44 2.60
C LEU A 47 -6.26 12.98 2.99
N LYS A 48 -7.39 12.28 3.15
CA LYS A 48 -7.42 10.86 3.50
C LYS A 48 -7.97 10.05 2.35
N ILE A 49 -7.25 8.98 2.00
CA ILE A 49 -7.61 8.09 0.91
C ILE A 49 -7.64 6.66 1.45
N ASP A 50 -8.77 6.02 1.30
CA ASP A 50 -8.92 4.62 1.64
C ASP A 50 -8.46 3.75 0.47
N SER A 51 -7.65 2.73 0.76
CA SER A 51 -7.03 1.89 -0.25
C SER A 51 -6.95 0.42 0.18
N ALA A 52 -6.95 -0.46 -0.82
CA ALA A 52 -6.61 -1.86 -0.66
C ALA A 52 -5.19 -2.10 -1.16
N VAL A 53 -4.38 -2.76 -0.34
CA VAL A 53 -3.00 -3.13 -0.66
C VAL A 53 -2.86 -4.64 -0.57
N PHE A 54 -2.53 -5.27 -1.68
CA PHE A 54 -2.20 -6.70 -1.76
C PHE A 54 -0.70 -6.88 -1.53
N ARG A 55 -0.36 -7.93 -0.80
CA ARG A 55 1.01 -8.29 -0.41
C ARG A 55 1.30 -9.72 -0.82
N ALA A 56 2.49 -9.95 -1.35
CA ALA A 56 3.02 -11.28 -1.56
C ALA A 56 4.51 -11.26 -1.23
N GLY A 57 5.00 -12.27 -0.54
CA GLY A 57 6.39 -12.25 -0.10
C GLY A 57 6.91 -13.61 0.32
N TYR A 58 8.11 -13.59 0.84
CA TYR A 58 8.82 -14.75 1.35
C TYR A 58 9.56 -14.39 2.65
N GLU A 59 9.28 -15.13 3.71
CA GLU A 59 10.05 -15.07 4.95
C GLU A 59 11.21 -16.05 4.85
N PHE A 60 12.45 -15.57 4.89
CA PHE A 60 13.65 -16.40 4.85
C PHE A 60 13.92 -17.08 6.19
N ASN A 61 13.55 -16.42 7.26
CA ASN A 61 13.61 -16.87 8.66
C ASN A 61 12.77 -15.93 9.53
N ASP A 62 12.76 -16.13 10.83
CA ASP A 62 11.98 -15.34 11.80
C ASP A 62 12.36 -13.85 11.84
N TYR A 63 13.51 -13.47 11.25
CA TYR A 63 14.05 -12.10 11.32
C TYR A 63 14.02 -11.37 9.99
N LEU A 64 14.03 -12.08 8.86
CA LEU A 64 14.22 -11.49 7.53
C LEU A 64 13.16 -11.98 6.56
N GLY A 65 12.50 -11.04 5.91
CA GLY A 65 11.57 -11.28 4.82
C GLY A 65 11.72 -10.27 3.69
N MET A 66 11.16 -10.63 2.56
CA MET A 66 10.97 -9.72 1.40
C MET A 66 9.54 -9.78 0.95
N GLU A 67 9.01 -8.64 0.51
CA GLU A 67 7.66 -8.58 -0.05
C GLU A 67 7.55 -7.62 -1.21
N ILE A 68 6.57 -7.89 -2.08
CA ILE A 68 6.08 -6.98 -3.10
C ILE A 68 4.65 -6.60 -2.75
N ARG A 69 4.29 -5.38 -3.06
CA ARG A 69 2.95 -4.83 -2.81
C ARG A 69 2.36 -4.25 -4.08
N GLY A 70 1.04 -4.37 -4.22
CA GLY A 70 0.26 -3.67 -5.21
C GLY A 70 -0.99 -3.13 -4.56
N GLY A 71 -1.33 -1.87 -4.80
CA GLY A 71 -2.49 -1.23 -4.18
C GLY A 71 -3.29 -0.39 -5.16
N MET A 72 -4.54 -0.12 -4.79
CA MET A 72 -5.46 0.77 -5.48
C MET A 72 -6.31 1.52 -4.45
N GLY A 73 -6.58 2.78 -4.72
CA GLY A 73 -7.58 3.56 -3.96
C GLY A 73 -8.99 3.13 -4.37
N PHE A 74 -9.93 3.22 -3.46
CA PHE A 74 -11.34 2.94 -3.73
C PHE A 74 -12.28 3.99 -3.14
N ASP A 75 -11.73 5.01 -2.52
CA ASP A 75 -12.53 6.15 -2.08
C ASP A 75 -11.95 7.44 -2.68
N GLU A 76 -12.83 8.27 -3.20
CA GLU A 76 -12.51 9.60 -3.72
C GLU A 76 -12.86 10.58 -2.60
N ASP A 77 -11.88 11.23 -1.96
CA ASP A 77 -12.15 12.33 -1.05
C ASP A 77 -12.41 13.57 -1.88
N SER A 78 -13.71 13.88 -2.06
CA SER A 78 -14.19 15.05 -2.80
C SER A 78 -14.31 16.22 -1.84
N ARG A 79 -13.37 17.16 -1.88
CA ARG A 79 -13.47 18.41 -1.15
C ARG A 79 -13.57 19.59 -2.11
N GLY A 80 -14.81 19.99 -2.37
CA GLY A 80 -15.14 21.14 -3.21
C GLY A 80 -15.05 20.84 -4.70
N ILE A 81 -14.04 21.38 -5.40
CA ILE A 81 -13.86 21.29 -6.86
C ILE A 81 -12.64 20.47 -7.25
N VAL A 82 -11.98 19.81 -6.29
CA VAL A 82 -10.76 19.02 -6.51
C VAL A 82 -10.98 17.62 -5.94
N ASP A 83 -10.88 16.63 -6.81
CA ASP A 83 -10.90 15.21 -6.45
C ASP A 83 -9.50 14.63 -6.63
N PHE A 84 -9.01 13.92 -5.61
CA PHE A 84 -7.76 13.18 -5.69
C PHE A 84 -8.06 11.68 -5.66
N GLU A 85 -7.61 10.98 -6.68
CA GLU A 85 -7.77 9.54 -6.84
C GLU A 85 -6.40 8.86 -6.89
N MET A 86 -6.19 7.83 -6.08
CA MET A 86 -5.03 6.97 -6.20
C MET A 86 -5.32 5.87 -7.23
N ASP A 87 -4.71 5.96 -8.41
CA ASP A 87 -4.90 5.00 -9.49
C ASP A 87 -4.30 3.62 -9.15
N ASN A 88 -3.01 3.62 -8.78
CA ASN A 88 -2.27 2.41 -8.43
C ASN A 88 -1.00 2.70 -7.65
N MET A 89 -0.57 1.70 -6.89
CA MET A 89 0.67 1.69 -6.15
C MET A 89 1.37 0.35 -6.35
N TYR A 90 2.70 0.37 -6.47
CA TYR A 90 3.56 -0.81 -6.50
C TYR A 90 4.79 -0.57 -5.63
N GLY A 91 5.24 -1.60 -4.93
CA GLY A 91 6.44 -1.51 -4.11
C GLY A 91 7.14 -2.84 -3.92
N ALA A 92 8.42 -2.75 -3.56
CA ALA A 92 9.24 -3.89 -3.17
C ALA A 92 10.00 -3.53 -1.89
N TYR A 93 10.00 -4.45 -0.91
CA TYR A 93 10.43 -4.15 0.45
C TYR A 93 11.23 -5.30 1.05
N VAL A 94 12.09 -4.94 1.99
CA VAL A 94 12.76 -5.85 2.92
C VAL A 94 12.19 -5.59 4.31
N LYS A 95 11.82 -6.66 4.99
CA LYS A 95 11.27 -6.65 6.35
C LYS A 95 12.25 -7.27 7.32
N LEU A 96 12.51 -6.59 8.43
CA LEU A 96 13.30 -7.07 9.56
C LEU A 96 12.39 -7.20 10.77
N SER A 97 12.20 -8.41 11.25
CA SER A 97 11.30 -8.76 12.35
C SER A 97 12.07 -9.10 13.62
N ALA A 98 11.43 -8.94 14.77
CA ALA A 98 11.95 -9.39 16.05
C ALA A 98 10.88 -10.24 16.75
N PRO A 99 11.05 -11.57 16.87
CA PRO A 99 10.11 -12.41 17.57
C PRO A 99 10.16 -12.13 19.07
N LEU A 100 9.15 -11.41 19.61
CA LEU A 100 9.04 -11.13 21.05
C LEU A 100 8.29 -12.24 21.78
N ALA A 101 7.40 -12.94 21.07
CA ALA A 101 6.65 -14.09 21.56
C ALA A 101 6.33 -15.02 20.36
N GLU A 102 5.84 -16.22 20.64
CA GLU A 102 5.46 -17.19 19.59
C GLU A 102 4.47 -16.61 18.58
N SER A 103 3.61 -15.69 18.98
CA SER A 103 2.56 -15.12 18.13
C SER A 103 2.77 -13.65 17.79
N VAL A 104 3.76 -12.94 18.35
CA VAL A 104 3.90 -11.48 18.22
C VAL A 104 5.27 -11.12 17.66
N HIS A 105 5.27 -10.52 16.47
CA HIS A 105 6.48 -10.21 15.71
C HIS A 105 6.45 -8.72 15.28
N PRO A 106 6.93 -7.79 16.10
CA PRO A 106 7.18 -6.44 15.64
C PRO A 106 8.24 -6.44 14.55
N TYR A 107 8.11 -5.51 13.61
CA TYR A 107 9.04 -5.39 12.50
C TYR A 107 9.24 -3.94 12.07
N ILE A 108 10.36 -3.73 11.41
CA ILE A 108 10.60 -2.57 10.58
C ILE A 108 10.69 -3.01 9.12
N ILE A 109 10.32 -2.12 8.23
CA ILE A 109 10.26 -2.41 6.81
C ILE A 109 10.80 -1.22 6.03
N GLY A 110 11.54 -1.50 4.97
CA GLY A 110 12.05 -0.47 4.08
C GLY A 110 12.10 -0.97 2.65
N GLY A 111 11.92 -0.06 1.71
CA GLY A 111 11.88 -0.41 0.31
C GLY A 111 11.69 0.78 -0.61
N TYR A 112 11.08 0.53 -1.75
CA TYR A 112 10.82 1.53 -2.76
C TYR A 112 9.40 1.42 -3.27
N THR A 113 8.70 2.55 -3.33
CA THR A 113 7.30 2.63 -3.80
C THR A 113 7.21 3.52 -5.03
N LYS A 114 6.39 3.09 -5.96
CA LYS A 114 5.89 3.90 -7.10
C LYS A 114 4.39 4.00 -6.98
N MET A 115 3.89 5.22 -6.99
CA MET A 115 2.47 5.52 -6.89
C MET A 115 2.07 6.44 -8.03
N LYS A 116 0.89 6.24 -8.57
CA LYS A 116 0.25 7.12 -9.54
C LYS A 116 -1.06 7.61 -8.97
N GLY A 117 -1.23 8.92 -8.95
CA GLY A 117 -2.47 9.58 -8.58
C GLY A 117 -2.93 10.51 -9.68
N THR A 118 -4.23 10.71 -9.78
CA THR A 118 -4.85 11.66 -10.70
C THR A 118 -5.61 12.71 -9.90
N VAL A 119 -5.29 13.95 -10.16
CA VAL A 119 -6.01 15.12 -9.62
C VAL A 119 -7.00 15.57 -10.69
N LYS A 120 -8.28 15.53 -10.35
CA LYS A 120 -9.36 16.02 -11.21
C LYS A 120 -9.85 17.35 -10.64
N ALA A 121 -9.83 18.40 -11.43
CA ALA A 121 -10.43 19.69 -11.08
C ALA A 121 -11.55 20.02 -12.05
N GLU A 122 -12.77 20.14 -11.53
CA GLU A 122 -13.94 20.53 -12.29
C GLU A 122 -14.35 21.98 -11.93
N GLY A 123 -14.56 22.79 -12.96
CA GLY A 123 -15.01 24.16 -12.75
C GLY A 123 -15.93 24.62 -13.88
N SER A 124 -16.79 25.60 -13.55
CA SER A 124 -17.64 26.28 -14.53
C SER A 124 -17.37 27.79 -14.48
N LEU A 125 -16.89 28.34 -15.58
CA LEU A 125 -16.69 29.79 -15.73
C LEU A 125 -17.54 30.30 -16.89
N ALA A 126 -18.41 31.24 -16.61
CA ALA A 126 -19.29 31.88 -17.61
C ALA A 126 -20.13 30.88 -18.46
N GLY A 127 -20.55 29.74 -17.84
CA GLY A 127 -21.37 28.73 -18.51
C GLY A 127 -20.58 27.72 -19.37
N VAL A 128 -19.26 27.78 -19.32
CA VAL A 128 -18.39 26.78 -19.94
C VAL A 128 -17.80 25.91 -18.85
N ASN A 129 -18.11 24.60 -18.89
CA ASN A 129 -17.52 23.62 -17.98
C ASN A 129 -16.13 23.27 -18.52
N TYR A 130 -15.13 23.31 -17.63
CA TYR A 130 -13.78 22.81 -17.92
C TYR A 130 -13.44 21.74 -16.90
N GLN A 131 -12.75 20.71 -17.40
CA GLN A 131 -12.22 19.61 -16.62
C GLN A 131 -10.73 19.55 -16.91
N VAL A 132 -9.91 19.54 -15.87
CA VAL A 132 -8.47 19.40 -15.96
C VAL A 132 -8.09 18.13 -15.21
N ASP A 133 -7.53 17.16 -15.93
CA ASP A 133 -7.01 15.93 -15.37
C ASP A 133 -5.48 16.01 -15.38
N ASP A 134 -4.85 16.09 -14.22
CA ASP A 134 -3.40 16.04 -14.08
C ASP A 134 -3.00 14.76 -13.34
N SER A 135 -2.17 13.93 -14.01
CA SER A 135 -1.67 12.68 -13.45
C SER A 135 -0.26 12.88 -12.91
N ARG A 136 -0.09 12.67 -11.61
CA ARG A 136 1.22 12.75 -10.94
C ARG A 136 1.75 11.36 -10.61
N ARG A 137 3.07 11.22 -10.68
CA ARG A 137 3.80 10.02 -10.26
C ARG A 137 4.67 10.37 -9.08
N PHE A 138 4.54 9.57 -8.05
CA PHE A 138 5.36 9.65 -6.85
C PHE A 138 6.24 8.41 -6.80
N GLU A 139 7.54 8.61 -6.67
CA GLU A 139 8.51 7.51 -6.59
C GLU A 139 9.53 7.84 -5.51
N ASP A 140 9.59 7.05 -4.45
CA ASP A 140 10.54 7.28 -3.38
C ASP A 140 10.89 6.02 -2.57
N GLN A 141 11.92 6.18 -1.72
CA GLN A 141 12.20 5.25 -0.65
C GLN A 141 11.09 5.32 0.38
N SER A 142 10.63 4.15 0.79
CA SER A 142 9.54 4.03 1.74
C SER A 142 10.00 3.20 2.93
N TYR A 143 9.54 3.57 4.11
CA TYR A 143 9.88 2.88 5.34
C TYR A 143 8.72 2.91 6.33
N GLY A 144 8.73 1.96 7.25
CA GLY A 144 7.67 1.84 8.22
C GLY A 144 7.99 0.87 9.34
N ALA A 145 7.02 0.72 10.22
CA ALA A 145 7.06 -0.24 11.30
C ALA A 145 5.68 -0.84 11.53
N GLY A 146 5.65 -2.07 12.02
CA GLY A 146 4.40 -2.75 12.28
C GLY A 146 4.55 -3.91 13.27
N ILE A 147 3.45 -4.58 13.47
CA ILE A 147 3.36 -5.78 14.28
C ILE A 147 2.57 -6.82 13.51
N ASP A 148 3.16 -7.99 13.30
CA ASP A 148 2.48 -9.19 12.86
C ASP A 148 2.02 -9.98 14.08
N VAL A 149 0.76 -10.45 14.08
CA VAL A 149 0.20 -11.32 15.12
C VAL A 149 -0.31 -12.59 14.47
N ASN A 150 0.29 -13.71 14.81
CA ASN A 150 -0.14 -15.04 14.33
C ASN A 150 -1.41 -15.46 15.08
N LEU A 151 -2.47 -15.70 14.33
CA LEU A 151 -3.75 -16.22 14.85
C LEU A 151 -3.77 -17.75 14.84
N THR A 152 -3.12 -18.33 13.84
CA THR A 152 -2.87 -19.78 13.68
C THR A 152 -1.49 -19.97 13.05
N ASP A 153 -1.11 -21.21 12.79
CA ASP A 153 0.17 -21.54 12.12
C ASP A 153 0.26 -20.96 10.70
N THR A 154 -0.86 -20.71 10.06
CA THR A 154 -0.91 -20.24 8.67
C THR A 154 -1.56 -18.87 8.51
N LEU A 155 -2.38 -18.43 9.45
CA LEU A 155 -3.11 -17.16 9.39
C LEU A 155 -2.56 -16.16 10.39
N GLY A 156 -2.26 -14.96 9.92
CA GLY A 156 -1.85 -13.83 10.75
C GLY A 156 -2.60 -12.57 10.39
N MET A 157 -2.57 -11.63 11.31
CA MET A 157 -3.01 -10.25 11.10
C MET A 157 -1.84 -9.30 11.32
N ASN A 158 -1.91 -8.12 10.73
CA ASN A 158 -0.92 -7.08 10.95
C ASN A 158 -1.54 -5.72 11.18
N LEU A 159 -0.82 -4.90 11.93
CA LEU A 159 -1.01 -3.46 12.03
C LEU A 159 0.30 -2.79 11.64
N GLU A 160 0.25 -1.82 10.73
CA GLU A 160 1.46 -1.20 10.18
C GLU A 160 1.25 0.29 9.95
N TYR A 161 2.30 1.08 10.18
CA TYR A 161 2.45 2.45 9.73
C TYR A 161 3.56 2.52 8.70
N MET A 162 3.29 3.16 7.56
CA MET A 162 4.25 3.35 6.47
C MET A 162 4.31 4.82 6.10
N ARG A 163 5.54 5.28 5.78
CA ARG A 163 5.79 6.51 5.04
C ARG A 163 6.20 6.12 3.64
N TYR A 164 5.37 6.47 2.66
CA TYR A 164 5.52 6.06 1.27
C TYR A 164 6.29 7.07 0.44
N PHE A 165 6.19 8.35 0.81
CA PHE A 165 6.81 9.47 0.11
C PHE A 165 7.13 10.59 1.10
N ASP A 166 8.32 11.21 0.95
CA ASP A 166 8.77 12.30 1.82
C ASP A 166 9.80 13.16 1.05
N LYS A 167 9.30 14.09 0.24
CA LYS A 167 10.11 15.03 -0.56
C LYS A 167 9.38 16.33 -0.81
N ASP A 168 10.16 17.43 -0.90
CA ASP A 168 9.71 18.73 -1.38
C ASP A 168 8.46 19.26 -0.63
N GLU A 169 8.43 19.09 0.71
CA GLU A 169 7.32 19.51 1.60
C GLU A 169 6.02 18.69 1.40
N GLU A 170 6.06 17.62 0.62
CA GLU A 170 4.97 16.66 0.43
C GLU A 170 5.27 15.34 1.15
N GLU A 171 4.35 14.88 1.98
CA GLU A 171 4.43 13.59 2.68
C GLU A 171 3.21 12.72 2.35
N ILE A 172 3.46 11.44 2.04
CA ILE A 172 2.40 10.43 1.96
C ILE A 172 2.70 9.34 2.97
N SER A 173 1.84 9.22 3.95
CA SER A 173 1.92 8.19 4.98
C SER A 173 0.62 7.37 5.06
N GLY A 174 0.62 6.27 5.80
CA GLY A 174 -0.58 5.45 5.95
C GLY A 174 -0.54 4.51 7.12
N ILE A 175 -1.71 4.26 7.69
CA ILE A 175 -1.94 3.22 8.68
C ILE A 175 -2.72 2.09 8.02
N SER A 176 -2.26 0.86 8.23
CA SER A 176 -2.83 -0.33 7.61
C SER A 176 -3.20 -1.37 8.65
N VAL A 177 -4.31 -2.04 8.43
CA VAL A 177 -4.66 -3.30 9.09
C VAL A 177 -4.91 -4.35 8.03
N GLY A 178 -4.44 -5.56 8.26
CA GLY A 178 -4.58 -6.61 7.25
C GLY A 178 -4.49 -8.02 7.77
N LEU A 179 -4.68 -8.94 6.84
CA LEU A 179 -4.57 -10.38 7.05
C LEU A 179 -3.51 -10.94 6.10
N ARG A 180 -2.83 -11.98 6.55
CA ARG A 180 -1.88 -12.73 5.74
C ARG A 180 -2.07 -14.23 5.94
N SER A 181 -1.80 -15.00 4.89
CA SER A 181 -1.75 -16.45 4.94
C SER A 181 -0.36 -16.91 4.49
N ALA A 182 0.31 -17.69 5.34
CA ALA A 182 1.58 -18.35 5.05
C ALA A 182 1.35 -19.79 4.56
N PHE A 183 2.32 -20.33 3.80
CA PHE A 183 2.22 -21.67 3.19
C PHE A 183 3.49 -22.49 3.44
#